data_8f7e5dbb073375e5c2c80675c8babbf6
#
_entry.id   8f7e5dbb073375e5c2c80675c8babbf6
#
_cell.length_a   1.000
_cell.length_b   1.000
_cell.length_c   1.000
_cell.angle_alpha   90.00
_cell.angle_beta   90.00
_cell.angle_gamma   90.00
#
_symmetry.space_group_name_H-M   'P 1'
#
loop_
_entity.id
_entity.type
_entity.pdbx_description
1 polymer ?
#
loop_
_entity_poly.entity_id
_entity_poly.type
_entity_poly.pdbx_seq_one_letter_code
_entity_poly.pdbx_strand_id
1 'polypeptide(L)'
;MKSVAVMIADGSEEIEALTVVDVLRRANVKCDIVSVDGRSIKSSHNIEILSDKVIDNSIKEYDMIVLPGGIPGAYNLAENKLLIETLKEFSVEKDKYIAAICASPAIVLSKANIEEGKNITSYPGKGFEELLKKATYTENLVEVDGNIITSRGPATAMLFAYKLLDILGYNSKEISNEMLWNLL
;
A
#
# COMPACT_ATOMS: atom_id res chain seq x y z
N MET A 1 -1.00 19.03 -6.97
CA MET A 1 -1.28 17.67 -7.51
C MET A 1 -0.76 16.69 -6.48
N LYS A 2 -1.59 15.75 -6.04
CA LYS A 2 -1.18 14.73 -5.07
C LYS A 2 -0.22 13.73 -5.70
N SER A 3 0.72 13.23 -4.89
CA SER A 3 1.75 12.28 -5.32
C SER A 3 1.77 11.03 -4.46
N VAL A 4 1.95 9.87 -5.08
CA VAL A 4 1.90 8.56 -4.43
C VAL A 4 3.13 7.74 -4.79
N ALA A 5 3.76 7.13 -3.80
CA ALA A 5 4.78 6.11 -3.98
C ALA A 5 4.19 4.73 -3.70
N VAL A 6 4.17 3.86 -4.71
CA VAL A 6 3.86 2.44 -4.53
C VAL A 6 5.18 1.71 -4.36
N MET A 7 5.41 1.22 -3.13
CA MET A 7 6.66 0.56 -2.77
C MET A 7 6.69 -0.87 -3.27
N ILE A 8 7.81 -1.29 -3.85
CA ILE A 8 8.01 -2.69 -4.25
C ILE A 8 9.36 -3.21 -3.79
N ALA A 9 9.43 -4.53 -3.59
CA ALA A 9 10.62 -5.30 -3.29
C ALA A 9 10.53 -6.67 -3.97
N ASP A 10 11.60 -7.41 -4.03
CA ASP A 10 11.54 -8.80 -4.48
C ASP A 10 10.50 -9.59 -3.68
N GLY A 11 9.60 -10.28 -4.38
CA GLY A 11 8.47 -11.03 -3.80
C GLY A 11 7.23 -10.19 -3.47
N SER A 12 7.15 -8.92 -3.88
CA SER A 12 5.90 -8.13 -3.80
C SER A 12 4.83 -8.74 -4.71
N GLU A 13 3.57 -8.65 -4.26
CA GLU A 13 2.43 -9.16 -5.03
C GLU A 13 2.05 -8.17 -6.14
N GLU A 14 2.12 -8.63 -7.37
CA GLU A 14 1.98 -7.80 -8.58
C GLU A 14 0.58 -7.23 -8.77
N ILE A 15 -0.49 -7.99 -8.48
CA ILE A 15 -1.87 -7.52 -8.62
C ILE A 15 -2.10 -6.35 -7.66
N GLU A 16 -1.61 -6.46 -6.43
CA GLU A 16 -1.80 -5.43 -5.40
C GLU A 16 -1.03 -4.15 -5.72
N ALA A 17 0.20 -4.28 -6.21
CA ALA A 17 1.02 -3.15 -6.60
C ALA A 17 0.50 -2.48 -7.89
N LEU A 18 0.36 -3.25 -8.96
CA LEU A 18 0.09 -2.70 -10.30
C LEU A 18 -1.35 -2.24 -10.47
N THR A 19 -2.32 -2.85 -9.78
CA THR A 19 -3.71 -2.35 -9.76
C THR A 19 -3.77 -0.93 -9.20
N VAL A 20 -3.09 -0.67 -8.08
CA VAL A 20 -3.04 0.67 -7.50
C VAL A 20 -2.36 1.65 -8.47
N VAL A 21 -1.24 1.28 -9.06
CA VAL A 21 -0.53 2.13 -10.03
C VAL A 21 -1.42 2.48 -11.22
N ASP A 22 -2.08 1.49 -11.83
CA ASP A 22 -2.93 1.70 -13.01
C ASP A 22 -4.11 2.62 -12.68
N VAL A 23 -4.84 2.33 -11.60
CA VAL A 23 -6.02 3.11 -11.17
C VAL A 23 -5.65 4.57 -10.87
N LEU A 24 -4.57 4.80 -10.13
CA LEU A 24 -4.13 6.14 -9.79
C LEU A 24 -3.64 6.93 -11.01
N ARG A 25 -2.91 6.28 -11.91
CA ARG A 25 -2.44 6.92 -13.15
C ARG A 25 -3.58 7.26 -14.10
N ARG A 26 -4.65 6.47 -14.18
CA ARG A 26 -5.88 6.80 -14.94
C ARG A 26 -6.52 8.10 -14.45
N ALA A 27 -6.49 8.36 -13.15
CA ALA A 27 -6.99 9.59 -12.55
C ALA A 27 -5.98 10.76 -12.63
N ASN A 28 -4.88 10.62 -13.39
CA ASN A 28 -3.80 11.60 -13.49
C ASN A 28 -3.14 11.95 -12.15
N VAL A 29 -3.18 11.05 -11.18
CA VAL A 29 -2.37 11.15 -9.96
C VAL A 29 -0.91 10.89 -10.30
N LYS A 30 0.02 11.70 -9.80
CA LYS A 30 1.44 11.39 -9.89
C LYS A 30 1.73 10.14 -9.05
N CYS A 31 1.89 9.00 -9.70
CA CYS A 31 2.11 7.70 -9.04
C CYS A 31 3.40 7.07 -9.57
N ASP A 32 4.38 6.96 -8.69
CA ASP A 32 5.67 6.33 -8.98
C ASP A 32 5.74 4.94 -8.35
N ILE A 33 6.27 3.96 -9.10
CA ILE A 33 6.69 2.67 -8.56
C ILE A 33 8.09 2.86 -7.98
N VAL A 34 8.23 2.65 -6.67
CA VAL A 34 9.49 2.87 -5.95
C VAL A 34 10.00 1.55 -5.37
N SER A 35 11.14 1.09 -5.83
CA SER A 35 11.77 -0.12 -5.30
C SER A 35 12.65 0.20 -4.08
N VAL A 36 12.68 -0.70 -3.10
CA VAL A 36 13.60 -0.62 -1.95
C VAL A 36 14.99 -1.17 -2.26
N ASP A 37 15.11 -1.95 -3.33
CA ASP A 37 16.36 -2.51 -3.84
C ASP A 37 16.63 -1.98 -5.26
N GLY A 38 17.33 -2.65 -6.12
CA GLY A 38 17.61 -2.20 -7.49
C GLY A 38 16.37 -1.81 -8.31
N ARG A 39 16.56 -1.31 -9.52
CA ARG A 39 15.46 -0.86 -10.40
C ARG A 39 14.56 -1.96 -10.94
N SER A 40 15.00 -3.20 -10.95
CA SER A 40 14.21 -4.37 -11.35
C SER A 40 14.01 -5.27 -10.15
N ILE A 41 12.78 -5.68 -9.93
CA ILE A 41 12.41 -6.66 -8.90
C ILE A 41 11.68 -7.84 -9.56
N LYS A 42 11.70 -8.98 -8.90
CA LYS A 42 10.91 -10.14 -9.27
C LYS A 42 9.74 -10.29 -8.30
N SER A 43 8.52 -10.22 -8.82
CA SER A 43 7.28 -10.33 -8.02
C SER A 43 7.09 -11.72 -7.42
N SER A 44 6.06 -11.89 -6.58
CA SER A 44 5.73 -13.17 -5.93
C SER A 44 5.44 -14.31 -6.92
N HIS A 45 5.02 -13.99 -8.14
CA HIS A 45 4.75 -14.96 -9.21
C HIS A 45 5.78 -14.89 -10.36
N ASN A 46 7.01 -14.45 -10.05
CA ASN A 46 8.15 -14.41 -10.98
C ASN A 46 7.97 -13.46 -12.18
N ILE A 47 7.14 -12.45 -12.06
CA ILE A 47 7.01 -11.38 -13.06
C ILE A 47 8.06 -10.31 -12.76
N GLU A 48 8.85 -9.95 -13.76
CA GLU A 48 9.82 -8.86 -13.62
C GLU A 48 9.11 -7.51 -13.72
N ILE A 49 9.33 -6.65 -12.73
CA ILE A 49 8.76 -5.29 -12.67
C ILE A 49 9.89 -4.30 -12.59
N LEU A 50 9.90 -3.35 -13.53
CA LEU A 50 10.83 -2.23 -13.53
C LEU A 50 10.24 -1.07 -12.73
N SER A 51 10.95 -0.60 -11.71
CA SER A 51 10.55 0.57 -10.94
C SER A 51 10.87 1.88 -11.67
N ASP A 52 10.08 2.91 -11.39
CA ASP A 52 10.37 4.27 -11.85
C ASP A 52 11.58 4.85 -11.10
N LYS A 53 11.72 4.48 -9.82
CA LYS A 53 12.80 4.95 -8.92
C LYS A 53 13.25 3.87 -7.96
N VAL A 54 14.44 4.04 -7.43
CA VAL A 54 14.90 3.37 -6.21
C VAL A 54 14.69 4.33 -5.04
N ILE A 55 14.33 3.82 -3.88
CA ILE A 55 14.06 4.62 -2.68
C ILE A 55 15.26 5.51 -2.30
N ASP A 56 14.96 6.76 -2.04
CA ASP A 56 15.87 7.74 -1.47
C ASP A 56 15.11 8.73 -0.56
N ASN A 57 15.76 9.75 -0.05
CA ASN A 57 15.13 10.71 0.86
C ASN A 57 13.94 11.47 0.26
N SER A 58 13.77 11.50 -1.06
CA SER A 58 12.60 12.12 -1.71
C SER A 58 11.30 11.36 -1.45
N ILE A 59 11.37 10.15 -0.87
CA ILE A 59 10.18 9.39 -0.43
C ILE A 59 9.32 10.19 0.57
N LYS A 60 9.93 11.08 1.36
CA LYS A 60 9.25 11.94 2.32
C LYS A 60 8.41 13.05 1.68
N GLU A 61 8.63 13.34 0.41
CA GLU A 61 7.90 14.37 -0.33
C GLU A 61 6.53 13.89 -0.84
N TYR A 62 6.32 12.57 -0.92
CA TYR A 62 5.03 12.04 -1.37
C TYR A 62 3.92 12.33 -0.36
N ASP A 63 2.68 12.42 -0.87
CA ASP A 63 1.48 12.58 -0.04
C ASP A 63 0.99 11.24 0.51
N MET A 64 1.26 10.13 -0.19
CA MET A 64 0.86 8.79 0.21
C MET A 64 1.94 7.77 -0.13
N ILE A 65 2.14 6.82 0.78
CA ILE A 65 2.96 5.61 0.57
C ILE A 65 2.02 4.41 0.56
N VAL A 66 2.14 3.58 -0.48
CA VAL A 66 1.36 2.33 -0.64
C VAL A 66 2.29 1.13 -0.52
N LEU A 67 1.90 0.18 0.30
CA LEU A 67 2.66 -1.02 0.67
C LEU A 67 1.90 -2.26 0.20
N PRO A 68 2.19 -2.82 -0.98
CA PRO A 68 1.64 -4.11 -1.40
C PRO A 68 2.15 -5.23 -0.51
N GLY A 69 1.43 -6.35 -0.49
CA GLY A 69 1.86 -7.55 0.19
C GLY A 69 2.78 -8.42 -0.65
N GLY A 70 2.54 -9.73 -0.60
CA GLY A 70 3.43 -10.75 -1.14
C GLY A 70 4.49 -11.17 -0.13
N ILE A 71 4.91 -12.43 -0.21
CA ILE A 71 5.98 -12.99 0.60
C ILE A 71 7.08 -13.50 -0.34
N PRO A 72 8.33 -13.09 -0.17
CA PRO A 72 8.91 -12.31 0.95
C PRO A 72 8.79 -10.78 0.82
N GLY A 73 8.08 -10.23 -0.17
CA GLY A 73 8.04 -8.80 -0.47
C GLY A 73 7.75 -7.91 0.75
N ALA A 74 6.70 -8.23 1.53
CA ALA A 74 6.36 -7.46 2.73
C ALA A 74 7.48 -7.47 3.79
N TYR A 75 8.21 -8.58 3.93
CA TYR A 75 9.37 -8.65 4.82
C TYR A 75 10.52 -7.79 4.29
N ASN A 76 10.79 -7.85 2.99
CA ASN A 76 11.84 -7.04 2.36
C ASN A 76 11.55 -5.54 2.49
N LEU A 77 10.28 -5.13 2.34
CA LEU A 77 9.85 -3.75 2.64
C LEU A 77 10.11 -3.39 4.12
N ALA A 78 9.76 -4.29 5.05
CA ALA A 78 9.92 -4.06 6.48
C ALA A 78 11.38 -3.97 6.96
N GLU A 79 12.35 -4.51 6.21
CA GLU A 79 13.76 -4.40 6.51
C GLU A 79 14.40 -3.10 6.02
N ASN A 80 13.74 -2.33 5.15
CA ASN A 80 14.28 -1.06 4.68
C ASN A 80 14.11 0.04 5.74
N LYS A 81 15.22 0.47 6.32
CA LYS A 81 15.25 1.44 7.43
C LYS A 81 14.64 2.80 7.05
N LEU A 82 14.98 3.31 5.87
CA LEU A 82 14.47 4.61 5.40
C LEU A 82 12.94 4.56 5.25
N LEU A 83 12.41 3.48 4.69
CA LEU A 83 10.96 3.29 4.57
C LEU A 83 10.30 3.27 5.96
N ILE A 84 10.80 2.47 6.89
CA ILE A 84 10.23 2.36 8.24
C ILE A 84 10.27 3.70 8.99
N GLU A 85 11.36 4.45 8.89
CA GLU A 85 11.47 5.78 9.49
C GLU A 85 10.47 6.76 8.85
N THR A 86 10.34 6.74 7.53
CA THR A 86 9.37 7.58 6.82
C THR A 86 7.92 7.24 7.20
N LEU A 87 7.58 5.96 7.35
CA LEU A 87 6.24 5.55 7.79
C LEU A 87 5.90 6.08 9.20
N LYS A 88 6.87 6.09 10.12
CA LYS A 88 6.68 6.68 11.45
C LYS A 88 6.44 8.18 11.38
N GLU A 89 7.17 8.89 10.54
CA GLU A 89 6.94 10.32 10.31
C GLU A 89 5.52 10.56 9.74
N PHE A 90 5.15 9.83 8.69
CA PHE A 90 3.84 9.93 8.05
C PHE A 90 2.69 9.64 9.02
N SER A 91 2.85 8.68 9.94
CA SER A 91 1.78 8.27 10.85
C SER A 91 1.27 9.40 11.76
N VAL A 92 2.08 10.42 12.01
CA VAL A 92 1.74 11.56 12.87
C VAL A 92 1.43 12.84 12.09
N GLU A 93 1.62 12.85 10.77
CA GLU A 93 1.36 14.00 9.91
C GLU A 93 -0.07 13.94 9.34
N LYS A 94 -0.82 15.07 9.43
CA LYS A 94 -2.23 15.11 9.01
C LYS A 94 -2.47 14.96 7.51
N ASP A 95 -1.53 15.43 6.69
CA ASP A 95 -1.66 15.51 5.24
C ASP A 95 -0.89 14.39 4.51
N LYS A 96 -0.35 13.43 5.26
CA LYS A 96 0.35 12.24 4.78
C LYS A 96 -0.48 11.00 5.04
N TYR A 97 -0.47 10.07 4.09
CA TYR A 97 -1.25 8.83 4.17
C TYR A 97 -0.38 7.59 4.02
N ILE A 98 -0.75 6.55 4.72
CA ILE A 98 -0.12 5.23 4.64
C ILE A 98 -1.21 4.23 4.23
N ALA A 99 -0.98 3.53 3.14
CA ALA A 99 -1.89 2.54 2.62
C ALA A 99 -1.18 1.18 2.54
N ALA A 100 -1.78 0.13 3.10
CA ALA A 100 -1.16 -1.20 3.13
C ALA A 100 -2.18 -2.29 2.83
N ILE A 101 -1.80 -3.31 2.06
CA ILE A 101 -2.70 -4.38 1.66
C ILE A 101 -2.08 -5.76 1.95
N CYS A 102 -2.92 -6.77 2.17
CA CYS A 102 -2.55 -8.18 2.30
C CYS A 102 -1.68 -8.45 3.54
N ALA A 103 -0.44 -8.88 3.37
CA ALA A 103 0.50 -9.13 4.45
C ALA A 103 1.12 -7.86 5.05
N SER A 104 1.17 -6.78 4.28
CA SER A 104 1.88 -5.55 4.68
C SER A 104 1.28 -4.83 5.88
N PRO A 105 -0.06 -4.77 6.11
CA PRO A 105 -0.57 -4.24 7.36
C PRO A 105 0.01 -4.93 8.59
N ALA A 106 0.06 -6.26 8.57
CA ALA A 106 0.57 -7.03 9.70
C ALA A 106 2.10 -6.96 9.83
N ILE A 107 2.83 -7.01 8.72
CA ILE A 107 4.30 -7.09 8.76
C ILE A 107 4.93 -5.70 8.85
N VAL A 108 4.55 -4.80 7.93
CA VAL A 108 5.24 -3.51 7.78
C VAL A 108 4.77 -2.49 8.82
N LEU A 109 3.42 -2.37 9.06
CA LEU A 109 2.92 -1.41 10.04
C LEU A 109 3.33 -1.80 11.46
N SER A 110 3.30 -3.10 11.81
CA SER A 110 3.76 -3.59 13.12
C SER A 110 5.27 -3.37 13.30
N LYS A 111 6.08 -3.57 12.25
CA LYS A 111 7.52 -3.25 12.30
C LYS A 111 7.78 -1.77 12.56
N ALA A 112 6.95 -0.90 12.02
CA ALA A 112 7.00 0.53 12.25
C ALA A 112 6.36 0.95 13.59
N ASN A 113 5.64 0.08 14.29
CA ASN A 113 4.84 0.34 15.50
C ASN A 113 3.82 1.49 15.31
N ILE A 114 3.13 1.51 14.17
CA ILE A 114 2.12 2.51 13.84
C ILE A 114 0.71 1.95 13.79
N GLU A 115 0.55 0.66 14.10
CA GLU A 115 -0.73 -0.05 14.17
C GLU A 115 -1.45 0.13 15.51
N GLU A 116 -0.76 0.59 16.54
CA GLU A 116 -1.27 0.63 17.91
C GLU A 116 -2.53 1.52 18.05
N GLY A 117 -3.59 0.93 18.58
CA GLY A 117 -4.88 1.60 18.78
C GLY A 117 -5.67 1.87 17.49
N LYS A 118 -5.25 1.36 16.35
CA LYS A 118 -5.90 1.52 15.04
C LYS A 118 -6.83 0.36 14.72
N ASN A 119 -7.89 0.65 13.94
CA ASN A 119 -8.66 -0.39 13.26
C ASN A 119 -7.89 -0.79 11.99
N ILE A 120 -7.56 -2.07 11.87
CA ILE A 120 -6.73 -2.58 10.76
C ILE A 120 -7.31 -3.88 10.23
N THR A 121 -7.36 -4.00 8.92
CA THR A 121 -7.59 -5.27 8.23
C THR A 121 -6.31 -5.73 7.53
N SER A 122 -6.16 -7.03 7.31
CA SER A 122 -5.04 -7.64 6.61
C SER A 122 -5.45 -8.96 5.95
N TYR A 123 -4.51 -9.63 5.30
CA TYR A 123 -4.72 -11.00 4.81
C TYR A 123 -5.07 -11.91 5.99
N PRO A 124 -6.14 -12.73 5.89
CA PRO A 124 -6.59 -13.59 6.99
C PRO A 124 -5.65 -14.78 7.21
N GLY A 125 -5.48 -15.16 8.46
CA GLY A 125 -4.70 -16.34 8.85
C GLY A 125 -3.19 -16.14 8.72
N LYS A 126 -2.46 -17.26 8.65
CA LYS A 126 -0.98 -17.30 8.62
C LYS A 126 -0.30 -16.60 9.81
N GLY A 127 -1.01 -16.38 10.91
CA GLY A 127 -0.48 -15.70 12.09
C GLY A 127 -0.36 -14.18 11.96
N PHE A 128 -0.91 -13.58 10.90
CA PHE A 128 -0.86 -12.13 10.71
C PHE A 128 -1.67 -11.37 11.77
N GLU A 129 -2.81 -11.92 12.20
CA GLU A 129 -3.58 -11.32 13.30
C GLU A 129 -2.77 -11.26 14.60
N GLU A 130 -1.84 -12.21 14.80
CA GLU A 130 -0.97 -12.21 15.98
C GLU A 130 0.05 -11.06 15.98
N LEU A 131 0.45 -10.59 14.80
CA LEU A 131 1.34 -9.43 14.66
C LEU A 131 0.60 -8.12 14.93
N LEU A 132 -0.73 -8.10 14.79
CA LEU A 132 -1.59 -6.93 14.99
C LEU A 132 -2.22 -6.85 16.40
N LYS A 133 -1.60 -7.48 17.43
CA LYS A 133 -2.15 -7.52 18.80
C LYS A 133 -2.39 -6.15 19.45
N LYS A 134 -1.72 -5.12 18.98
CA LYS A 134 -1.90 -3.74 19.45
C LYS A 134 -2.97 -2.97 18.69
N ALA A 135 -3.47 -3.52 17.60
CA ALA A 135 -4.55 -2.97 16.79
C ALA A 135 -5.88 -3.66 17.08
N THR A 136 -6.98 -3.05 16.67
CA THR A 136 -8.28 -3.70 16.55
C THR A 136 -8.37 -4.32 15.15
N TYR A 137 -8.24 -5.65 15.09
CA TYR A 137 -8.37 -6.36 13.80
C TYR A 137 -9.81 -6.34 13.30
N THR A 138 -10.01 -5.95 12.04
CA THR A 138 -11.31 -5.92 11.37
C THR A 138 -11.33 -6.86 10.17
N GLU A 139 -12.53 -7.23 9.72
CA GLU A 139 -12.70 -8.05 8.52
C GLU A 139 -13.24 -7.25 7.32
N ASN A 140 -13.21 -5.93 7.41
CA ASN A 140 -13.61 -5.05 6.31
C ASN A 140 -12.70 -5.26 5.09
N LEU A 141 -13.27 -5.22 3.89
CA LEU A 141 -12.49 -5.33 2.65
C LEU A 141 -11.49 -4.18 2.50
N VAL A 142 -11.89 -2.99 2.94
CA VAL A 142 -11.02 -1.81 3.09
C VAL A 142 -11.36 -1.15 4.42
N GLU A 143 -10.35 -0.91 5.24
CA GLU A 143 -10.46 -0.21 6.52
C GLU A 143 -9.75 1.14 6.44
N VAL A 144 -10.34 2.17 7.04
CA VAL A 144 -9.75 3.52 7.11
C VAL A 144 -9.78 4.00 8.54
N ASP A 145 -8.64 4.22 9.14
CA ASP A 145 -8.49 4.80 10.47
C ASP A 145 -7.50 5.97 10.44
N GLY A 146 -8.07 7.16 10.44
CA GLY A 146 -7.29 8.38 10.29
C GLY A 146 -6.56 8.43 8.94
N ASN A 147 -5.26 8.45 8.99
CA ASN A 147 -4.39 8.48 7.81
C ASN A 147 -3.81 7.10 7.41
N ILE A 148 -4.28 6.03 8.07
CA ILE A 148 -3.90 4.64 7.73
C ILE A 148 -5.06 3.96 7.02
N ILE A 149 -4.79 3.40 5.85
CA ILE A 149 -5.75 2.69 5.01
C ILE A 149 -5.25 1.27 4.81
N THR A 150 -6.08 0.28 5.10
CA THR A 150 -5.68 -1.13 4.95
C THR A 150 -6.68 -1.94 4.15
N SER A 151 -6.21 -3.05 3.54
CA SER A 151 -7.05 -3.96 2.76
C SER A 151 -6.53 -5.40 2.85
N ARG A 152 -7.28 -6.36 2.30
CA ARG A 152 -7.09 -7.78 2.62
C ARG A 152 -6.20 -8.59 1.68
N GLY A 153 -6.24 -8.32 0.39
CA GLY A 153 -5.46 -9.13 -0.54
C GLY A 153 -5.76 -8.87 -2.02
N PRO A 154 -5.24 -9.68 -2.94
CA PRO A 154 -5.32 -9.39 -4.38
C PRO A 154 -6.73 -9.12 -4.89
N ALA A 155 -7.72 -9.90 -4.45
CA ALA A 155 -9.12 -9.71 -4.86
C ALA A 155 -9.74 -8.37 -4.39
N THR A 156 -9.19 -7.73 -3.37
CA THR A 156 -9.67 -6.44 -2.86
C THR A 156 -8.86 -5.24 -3.39
N ALA A 157 -7.83 -5.48 -4.20
CA ALA A 157 -6.92 -4.44 -4.69
C ALA A 157 -7.64 -3.32 -5.46
N MET A 158 -8.66 -3.66 -6.24
CA MET A 158 -9.43 -2.68 -6.99
C MET A 158 -10.25 -1.75 -6.07
N LEU A 159 -10.98 -2.32 -5.10
CA LEU A 159 -11.72 -1.53 -4.09
C LEU A 159 -10.79 -0.65 -3.27
N PHE A 160 -9.63 -1.19 -2.91
CA PHE A 160 -8.59 -0.46 -2.21
C PHE A 160 -8.11 0.74 -3.04
N ALA A 161 -7.74 0.54 -4.31
CA ALA A 161 -7.29 1.60 -5.19
C ALA A 161 -8.32 2.72 -5.38
N TYR A 162 -9.62 2.37 -5.55
CA TYR A 162 -10.69 3.37 -5.62
C TYR A 162 -10.84 4.16 -4.32
N LYS A 163 -10.71 3.49 -3.16
CA LYS A 163 -10.73 4.18 -1.87
C LYS A 163 -9.56 5.16 -1.73
N LEU A 164 -8.36 4.81 -2.22
CA LEU A 164 -7.21 5.71 -2.21
C LEU A 164 -7.46 6.95 -3.07
N LEU A 165 -8.11 6.82 -4.23
CA LEU A 165 -8.53 7.96 -5.04
C LEU A 165 -9.44 8.92 -4.27
N ASP A 166 -10.48 8.39 -3.60
CA ASP A 166 -11.41 9.20 -2.82
C ASP A 166 -10.70 9.97 -1.69
N ILE A 167 -9.78 9.31 -0.98
CA ILE A 167 -8.98 9.92 0.10
C ILE A 167 -8.09 11.04 -0.43
N LEU A 168 -7.53 10.88 -1.62
CA LEU A 168 -6.71 11.89 -2.27
C LEU A 168 -7.53 13.03 -2.89
N GLY A 169 -8.87 12.95 -2.85
CA GLY A 169 -9.78 13.97 -3.37
C GLY A 169 -10.10 13.86 -4.85
N TYR A 170 -9.89 12.68 -5.46
CA TYR A 170 -10.24 12.39 -6.84
C TYR A 170 -11.57 11.64 -6.94
N ASN A 171 -12.21 11.69 -8.10
CA ASN A 171 -13.50 11.02 -8.35
C ASN A 171 -13.29 9.54 -8.74
N SER A 172 -13.28 8.65 -7.75
CA SER A 172 -13.11 7.21 -7.99
C SER A 172 -14.23 6.61 -8.85
N LYS A 173 -15.46 7.18 -8.76
CA LYS A 173 -16.61 6.69 -9.54
C LYS A 173 -16.44 6.89 -11.04
N GLU A 174 -15.81 7.97 -11.47
CA GLU A 174 -15.51 8.20 -12.87
C GLU A 174 -14.57 7.12 -13.40
N ILE A 175 -13.45 6.91 -12.71
CA ILE A 175 -12.45 5.90 -13.09
C ILE A 175 -13.04 4.49 -13.04
N SER A 176 -13.80 4.15 -11.99
CA SER A 176 -14.42 2.83 -11.87
C SER A 176 -15.42 2.54 -13.01
N ASN A 177 -16.17 3.55 -13.48
CA ASN A 177 -17.06 3.40 -14.61
C ASN A 177 -16.28 3.19 -15.92
N GLU A 178 -15.20 3.94 -16.16
CA GLU A 178 -14.34 3.75 -17.31
C GLU A 178 -13.69 2.35 -17.33
N MET A 179 -13.39 1.81 -16.16
CA MET A 179 -12.87 0.45 -15.97
C MET A 179 -13.95 -0.63 -15.95
N LEU A 180 -15.20 -0.27 -16.23
CA LEU A 180 -16.36 -1.17 -16.28
C LEU A 180 -16.67 -1.90 -14.96
N TRP A 181 -16.19 -1.36 -13.82
CA TRP A 181 -16.45 -1.92 -12.50
C TRP A 181 -17.96 -1.99 -12.16
N ASN A 182 -18.74 -1.07 -12.71
CA ASN A 182 -20.19 -1.01 -12.54
C ASN A 182 -20.96 -2.17 -13.22
N LEU A 183 -20.28 -3.04 -13.97
CA LEU A 183 -20.87 -4.23 -14.58
C LEU A 183 -20.74 -5.49 -13.69
N LEU A 184 -20.00 -5.39 -12.57
CA LEU A 184 -19.81 -6.47 -11.60
C LEU A 184 -20.77 -6.34 -10.44
#